data_372fa835b72e066528003c5fb177c975
#
_entry.id   372fa835b72e066528003c5fb177c975
#
_cell.length_a   1.000
_cell.length_b   1.000
_cell.length_c   1.000
_cell.angle_alpha   90.00
_cell.angle_beta   90.00
_cell.angle_gamma   90.00
#
_symmetry.space_group_name_H-M   'P 1'
#
loop_
_entity.id
_entity.type
_entity.pdbx_description
1 polymer ?
#
loop_
_entity_poly.entity_id
_entity_poly.type
_entity_poly.pdbx_seq_one_letter_code
_entity_poly.pdbx_strand_id
1 'polypeptide(L)'
;MFSFRIELKDVSELTLTDDSIVNCFGDNKYYTEDGTLVNSVDTFKQYYNELLTKDALGLAIYNYMMDNSVVSEIPQNLIDDQRDTYRKEIETSAENMGKTMDEYLETTDYDTEDALLDSYNDRIEESVKAYLVFQAVAEAEKIKVTDAT
;
A
#
# COMPACT_ATOMS: atom_id res chain seq x y z
N MET A 1 2.72 9.58 -35.01
CA MET A 1 3.06 8.35 -34.26
C MET A 1 4.58 8.31 -34.16
N PHE A 2 5.13 8.45 -32.95
CA PHE A 2 6.59 8.40 -32.75
C PHE A 2 6.96 6.98 -32.35
N SER A 3 7.95 6.39 -33.04
CA SER A 3 8.50 5.09 -32.69
C SER A 3 9.89 5.27 -32.08
N PHE A 4 10.15 4.61 -30.96
CA PHE A 4 11.46 4.58 -30.33
C PHE A 4 12.08 3.19 -30.54
N ARG A 5 13.35 3.17 -30.91
CA ARG A 5 14.16 1.96 -30.92
C ARG A 5 15.16 2.06 -29.78
N ILE A 6 15.04 1.16 -28.80
CA ILE A 6 16.00 1.03 -27.70
C ILE A 6 16.95 -0.10 -28.06
N GLU A 7 18.23 0.20 -28.13
CA GLU A 7 19.29 -0.78 -28.33
C GLU A 7 20.07 -0.94 -27.04
N LEU A 8 19.97 -2.12 -26.41
CA LEU A 8 20.78 -2.47 -25.24
C LEU A 8 22.21 -2.76 -25.73
N LYS A 9 23.15 -1.90 -25.34
CA LYS A 9 24.57 -2.00 -25.79
C LYS A 9 25.42 -2.87 -24.88
N ASP A 10 25.03 -3.01 -23.61
CA ASP A 10 25.78 -3.82 -22.67
C ASP A 10 24.88 -4.26 -21.50
N VAL A 11 25.02 -5.51 -21.07
CA VAL A 11 24.37 -6.05 -19.88
C VAL A 11 25.47 -6.57 -18.99
N SER A 12 25.85 -5.78 -17.99
CA SER A 12 26.71 -6.27 -16.92
C SER A 12 25.91 -6.97 -15.85
N GLU A 13 26.36 -8.12 -15.37
CA GLU A 13 25.81 -8.73 -14.16
C GLU A 13 26.06 -7.77 -12.97
N LEU A 14 24.99 -7.33 -12.32
CA LEU A 14 25.07 -6.58 -11.07
C LEU A 14 25.50 -7.53 -9.96
N THR A 15 26.76 -7.43 -9.55
CA THR A 15 27.23 -8.13 -8.35
C THR A 15 26.89 -7.27 -7.12
N LEU A 16 26.13 -7.83 -6.19
CA LEU A 16 25.84 -7.18 -4.92
C LEU A 16 27.12 -7.17 -4.06
N THR A 17 27.61 -6.00 -3.72
CA THR A 17 28.79 -5.78 -2.87
C THR A 17 28.45 -4.82 -1.73
N ASP A 18 29.28 -4.80 -0.67
CA ASP A 18 29.09 -3.90 0.46
C ASP A 18 29.09 -2.43 -0.01
N ASP A 19 30.00 -2.08 -0.92
CA ASP A 19 30.06 -0.73 -1.51
C ASP A 19 28.79 -0.40 -2.28
N SER A 20 28.17 -1.36 -3.00
CA SER A 20 26.92 -1.15 -3.72
C SER A 20 25.75 -0.90 -2.76
N ILE A 21 25.73 -1.56 -1.59
CA ILE A 21 24.73 -1.32 -0.55
C ILE A 21 24.87 0.08 0.02
N VAL A 22 26.09 0.48 0.44
CA VAL A 22 26.34 1.80 0.99
C VAL A 22 25.98 2.89 -0.02
N ASN A 23 26.36 2.72 -1.29
CA ASN A 23 26.05 3.70 -2.35
C ASN A 23 24.55 3.79 -2.66
N CYS A 24 23.81 2.66 -2.60
CA CYS A 24 22.38 2.63 -2.82
C CYS A 24 21.61 3.41 -1.76
N PHE A 25 22.00 3.27 -0.51
CA PHE A 25 21.34 3.97 0.60
C PHE A 25 21.80 5.42 0.77
N GLY A 26 22.97 5.78 0.26
CA GLY A 26 23.53 7.12 0.37
C GLY A 26 23.65 7.56 1.83
N ASP A 27 23.07 8.73 2.15
CA ASP A 27 23.06 9.27 3.53
C ASP A 27 21.98 8.65 4.44
N ASN A 28 21.09 7.83 3.87
CA ASN A 28 20.04 7.18 4.66
C ASN A 28 20.63 6.01 5.45
N LYS A 29 20.24 5.92 6.73
CA LYS A 29 20.66 4.84 7.61
C LYS A 29 19.49 3.93 7.91
N TYR A 30 19.67 2.64 7.59
CA TYR A 30 18.74 1.58 7.90
C TYR A 30 19.37 0.65 8.93
N TYR A 31 18.54 0.06 9.75
CA TYR A 31 19.00 -0.83 10.83
C TYR A 31 18.14 -2.10 10.82
N THR A 32 18.77 -3.22 11.10
CA THR A 32 18.10 -4.48 11.39
C THR A 32 17.34 -4.41 12.72
N GLU A 33 16.49 -5.37 13.02
CA GLU A 33 15.70 -5.40 14.27
C GLU A 33 16.56 -5.41 15.54
N ASP A 34 17.77 -5.98 15.46
CA ASP A 34 18.74 -5.97 16.55
C ASP A 34 19.56 -4.68 16.67
N GLY A 35 19.29 -3.70 15.79
CA GLY A 35 19.95 -2.39 15.78
C GLY A 35 21.28 -2.35 15.02
N THR A 36 21.61 -3.38 14.24
CA THR A 36 22.82 -3.40 13.41
C THR A 36 22.63 -2.53 12.17
N LEU A 37 23.62 -1.67 11.88
CA LEU A 37 23.59 -0.80 10.68
C LEU A 37 23.68 -1.63 9.41
N VAL A 38 22.81 -1.34 8.44
CA VAL A 38 22.80 -1.98 7.11
C VAL A 38 23.85 -1.32 6.22
N ASN A 39 25.05 -1.90 6.19
CA ASN A 39 26.21 -1.39 5.44
C ASN A 39 27.02 -2.50 4.74
N SER A 40 26.50 -3.72 4.71
CA SER A 40 27.09 -4.88 4.05
C SER A 40 26.03 -5.73 3.39
N VAL A 41 26.45 -6.63 2.50
CA VAL A 41 25.54 -7.59 1.85
C VAL A 41 24.82 -8.47 2.88
N ASP A 42 25.50 -8.87 3.95
CA ASP A 42 24.93 -9.74 4.97
C ASP A 42 23.85 -8.98 5.80
N THR A 43 24.17 -7.78 6.27
CA THR A 43 23.19 -6.95 7.01
C THR A 43 22.03 -6.51 6.12
N PHE A 44 22.25 -6.29 4.82
CA PHE A 44 21.20 -6.02 3.84
C PHE A 44 20.26 -7.22 3.67
N LYS A 45 20.80 -8.43 3.53
CA LYS A 45 19.98 -9.64 3.44
C LYS A 45 19.18 -9.88 4.72
N GLN A 46 19.80 -9.68 5.89
CA GLN A 46 19.11 -9.77 7.16
C GLN A 46 17.94 -8.78 7.23
N TYR A 47 18.18 -7.50 6.97
CA TYR A 47 17.17 -6.44 6.98
C TYR A 47 15.98 -6.76 6.07
N TYR A 48 16.26 -7.15 4.82
CA TYR A 48 15.20 -7.50 3.88
C TYR A 48 14.45 -8.77 4.27
N ASN A 49 15.13 -9.76 4.83
CA ASN A 49 14.49 -10.97 5.31
C ASN A 49 13.56 -10.67 6.50
N GLU A 50 13.96 -9.81 7.44
CA GLU A 50 13.13 -9.34 8.55
C GLU A 50 11.91 -8.58 8.02
N LEU A 51 12.09 -7.66 7.07
CA LEU A 51 11.02 -6.88 6.44
C LEU A 51 10.01 -7.79 5.73
N LEU A 52 10.48 -8.68 4.85
CA LEU A 52 9.62 -9.61 4.12
C LEU A 52 8.89 -10.59 5.04
N THR A 53 9.54 -11.04 6.11
CA THR A 53 8.92 -11.93 7.11
C THR A 53 7.80 -11.19 7.85
N LYS A 54 8.01 -9.94 8.22
CA LYS A 54 7.02 -9.10 8.88
C LYS A 54 5.82 -8.82 7.99
N ASP A 55 6.07 -8.49 6.72
CA ASP A 55 5.01 -8.27 5.73
C ASP A 55 4.20 -9.55 5.48
N ALA A 56 4.88 -10.69 5.31
CA ALA A 56 4.22 -11.97 5.12
C ALA A 56 3.38 -12.38 6.34
N LEU A 57 3.88 -12.14 7.56
CA LEU A 57 3.14 -12.40 8.79
C LEU A 57 1.92 -11.47 8.91
N GLY A 58 2.09 -10.17 8.59
CA GLY A 58 1.00 -9.20 8.59
C GLY A 58 -0.13 -9.61 7.63
N LEU A 59 0.24 -10.01 6.42
CA LEU A 59 -0.72 -10.49 5.42
C LEU A 59 -1.41 -11.80 5.87
N ALA A 60 -0.67 -12.73 6.45
CA ALA A 60 -1.23 -13.99 6.96
C ALA A 60 -2.24 -13.75 8.10
N ILE A 61 -1.93 -12.83 9.02
CA ILE A 61 -2.85 -12.43 10.10
C ILE A 61 -4.09 -11.76 9.52
N TYR A 62 -3.92 -10.83 8.58
CA TYR A 62 -5.04 -10.17 7.90
C TYR A 62 -5.97 -11.20 7.25
N ASN A 63 -5.43 -12.08 6.42
CA ASN A 63 -6.22 -13.10 5.74
C ASN A 63 -6.93 -14.02 6.74
N TYR A 64 -6.22 -14.47 7.79
CA TYR A 64 -6.81 -15.31 8.83
C TYR A 64 -7.98 -14.62 9.53
N MET A 65 -7.84 -13.35 9.86
CA MET A 65 -8.89 -12.58 10.52
C MET A 65 -10.11 -12.39 9.59
N MET A 66 -9.88 -12.08 8.31
CA MET A 66 -10.94 -11.88 7.34
C MET A 66 -11.70 -13.18 7.04
N ASP A 67 -10.96 -14.29 6.89
CA ASP A 67 -11.56 -15.61 6.57
C ASP A 67 -12.35 -16.21 7.74
N ASN A 68 -11.97 -15.89 8.98
CA ASN A 68 -12.60 -16.44 10.18
C ASN A 68 -13.55 -15.47 10.89
N SER A 69 -13.82 -14.30 10.29
CA SER A 69 -14.75 -13.32 10.84
C SER A 69 -16.05 -13.26 10.05
N VAL A 70 -17.15 -13.09 10.75
CA VAL A 70 -18.47 -12.87 10.14
C VAL A 70 -18.95 -11.47 10.52
N VAL A 71 -19.06 -10.60 9.53
CA VAL A 71 -19.70 -9.29 9.68
C VAL A 71 -21.16 -9.46 9.26
N SER A 72 -22.07 -9.43 10.22
CA SER A 72 -23.50 -9.70 10.00
C SER A 72 -24.22 -8.54 9.30
N GLU A 73 -23.76 -7.33 9.52
CA GLU A 73 -24.32 -6.12 8.92
C GLU A 73 -23.23 -5.06 8.84
N ILE A 74 -23.15 -4.40 7.69
CA ILE A 74 -22.25 -3.24 7.48
C ILE A 74 -23.12 -1.99 7.55
N PRO A 75 -22.87 -1.07 8.51
CA PRO A 75 -23.63 0.18 8.60
C PRO A 75 -23.44 1.03 7.34
N GLN A 76 -24.55 1.50 6.76
CA GLN A 76 -24.55 2.27 5.51
C GLN A 76 -23.68 3.53 5.61
N ASN A 77 -23.71 4.21 6.76
CA ASN A 77 -22.90 5.41 6.97
C ASN A 77 -21.38 5.15 6.83
N LEU A 78 -20.89 3.96 7.19
CA LEU A 78 -19.47 3.62 7.00
C LEU A 78 -19.14 3.39 5.51
N ILE A 79 -20.08 2.81 4.76
CA ILE A 79 -19.96 2.69 3.30
C ILE A 79 -19.92 4.08 2.67
N ASP A 80 -20.83 4.97 3.08
CA ASP A 80 -20.91 6.34 2.56
C ASP A 80 -19.62 7.13 2.86
N ASP A 81 -19.12 7.06 4.10
CA ASP A 81 -17.86 7.70 4.52
C ASP A 81 -16.65 7.18 3.73
N GLN A 82 -16.60 5.87 3.50
CA GLN A 82 -15.52 5.25 2.73
C GLN A 82 -15.63 5.64 1.25
N ARG A 83 -16.84 5.69 0.70
CA ARG A 83 -17.11 6.16 -0.67
C ARG A 83 -16.65 7.61 -0.86
N ASP A 84 -16.91 8.48 0.10
CA ASP A 84 -16.46 9.87 0.08
C ASP A 84 -14.92 9.96 0.16
N THR A 85 -14.26 9.03 0.85
CA THR A 85 -12.81 8.94 0.88
C THR A 85 -12.25 8.59 -0.50
N TYR A 86 -12.79 7.59 -1.18
CA TYR A 86 -12.41 7.23 -2.55
C TYR A 86 -12.67 8.39 -3.53
N ARG A 87 -13.79 9.12 -3.38
CA ARG A 87 -14.06 10.30 -4.20
C ARG A 87 -12.94 11.34 -4.08
N LYS A 88 -12.52 11.66 -2.86
CA LYS A 88 -11.41 12.59 -2.61
C LYS A 88 -10.07 12.10 -3.16
N GLU A 89 -9.82 10.79 -3.13
CA GLU A 89 -8.61 10.20 -3.73
C GLU A 89 -8.61 10.35 -5.25
N ILE A 90 -9.77 10.16 -5.90
CA ILE A 90 -9.94 10.37 -7.34
C ILE A 90 -9.73 11.85 -7.70
N GLU A 91 -10.36 12.76 -6.95
CA GLU A 91 -10.18 14.21 -7.12
C GLU A 91 -8.71 14.60 -6.97
N THR A 92 -8.04 14.13 -5.91
CA THR A 92 -6.61 14.38 -5.68
C THR A 92 -5.75 13.81 -6.81
N SER A 93 -6.11 12.65 -7.36
CA SER A 93 -5.39 12.04 -8.49
C SER A 93 -5.52 12.88 -9.75
N ALA A 94 -6.70 13.42 -10.03
CA ALA A 94 -6.94 14.34 -11.15
C ALA A 94 -6.10 15.63 -10.98
N GLU A 95 -6.14 16.24 -9.79
CA GLU A 95 -5.36 17.43 -9.45
C GLU A 95 -3.85 17.21 -9.60
N ASN A 96 -3.32 16.09 -9.11
CA ASN A 96 -1.91 15.74 -9.25
C ASN A 96 -1.47 15.55 -10.71
N MET A 97 -2.38 15.17 -11.59
CA MET A 97 -2.16 15.10 -13.04
C MET A 97 -2.37 16.46 -13.73
N GLY A 98 -2.76 17.50 -13.01
CA GLY A 98 -3.09 18.82 -13.56
C GLY A 98 -4.33 18.80 -14.46
N LYS A 99 -5.27 17.90 -14.19
CA LYS A 99 -6.50 17.68 -14.97
C LYS A 99 -7.74 18.08 -14.21
N THR A 100 -8.76 18.51 -14.94
CA THR A 100 -10.13 18.55 -14.44
C THR A 100 -10.67 17.12 -14.29
N MET A 101 -11.77 16.94 -13.55
CA MET A 101 -12.41 15.64 -13.41
C MET A 101 -12.82 15.06 -14.78
N ASP A 102 -13.39 15.87 -15.66
CA ASP A 102 -13.78 15.45 -17.01
C ASP A 102 -12.57 14.94 -17.82
N GLU A 103 -11.45 15.69 -17.81
CA GLU A 103 -10.21 15.28 -18.47
C GLU A 103 -9.56 14.05 -17.81
N TYR A 104 -9.78 13.84 -16.53
CA TYR A 104 -9.33 12.63 -15.83
C TYR A 104 -10.16 11.43 -16.26
N LEU A 105 -11.49 11.56 -16.31
CA LEU A 105 -12.41 10.51 -16.76
C LEU A 105 -12.11 10.05 -18.19
N GLU A 106 -11.72 10.96 -19.10
CA GLU A 106 -11.27 10.61 -20.46
C GLU A 106 -10.06 9.64 -20.49
N THR A 107 -9.33 9.52 -19.36
CA THR A 107 -8.21 8.57 -19.23
C THR A 107 -8.61 7.24 -18.61
N THR A 108 -9.86 7.09 -18.25
CA THR A 108 -10.47 5.89 -17.68
C THR A 108 -11.47 5.28 -18.66
N ASP A 109 -12.03 4.13 -18.31
CA ASP A 109 -13.09 3.48 -19.08
C ASP A 109 -14.49 3.89 -18.60
N TYR A 110 -14.60 4.99 -17.83
CA TYR A 110 -15.86 5.44 -17.22
C TYR A 110 -16.27 6.82 -17.70
N ASP A 111 -17.55 6.96 -18.03
CA ASP A 111 -18.11 8.22 -18.55
C ASP A 111 -18.45 9.25 -17.45
N THR A 112 -18.58 8.80 -16.20
CA THR A 112 -18.95 9.65 -15.06
C THR A 112 -18.18 9.27 -13.80
N GLU A 113 -18.01 10.22 -12.89
CA GLU A 113 -17.41 10.01 -11.58
C GLU A 113 -18.16 8.95 -10.77
N ASP A 114 -19.49 8.97 -10.81
CA ASP A 114 -20.30 7.98 -10.09
C ASP A 114 -20.10 6.56 -10.65
N ALA A 115 -19.99 6.40 -11.98
CA ALA A 115 -19.70 5.10 -12.60
C ALA A 115 -18.30 4.60 -12.22
N LEU A 116 -17.33 5.49 -12.14
CA LEU A 116 -15.99 5.17 -11.65
C LEU A 116 -16.02 4.76 -10.17
N LEU A 117 -16.73 5.52 -9.32
CA LEU A 117 -16.91 5.18 -7.91
C LEU A 117 -17.66 3.86 -7.71
N ASP A 118 -18.65 3.57 -8.54
CA ASP A 118 -19.38 2.30 -8.47
C ASP A 118 -18.49 1.10 -8.77
N SER A 119 -17.48 1.28 -9.59
CA SER A 119 -16.49 0.22 -9.85
C SER A 119 -15.65 -0.17 -8.63
N TYR A 120 -15.61 0.70 -7.61
CA TYR A 120 -14.92 0.44 -6.34
C TYR A 120 -15.83 -0.13 -5.23
N ASN A 121 -17.12 -0.35 -5.47
CA ASN A 121 -18.07 -0.76 -4.43
C ASN A 121 -17.59 -2.01 -3.67
N ASP A 122 -17.13 -3.05 -4.36
CA ASP A 122 -16.62 -4.28 -3.72
C ASP A 122 -15.42 -3.98 -2.80
N ARG A 123 -14.51 -3.11 -3.25
CA ARG A 123 -13.34 -2.72 -2.46
C ARG A 123 -13.70 -1.84 -1.26
N ILE A 124 -14.71 -0.98 -1.43
CA ILE A 124 -15.25 -0.14 -0.36
C ILE A 124 -15.86 -1.03 0.72
N GLU A 125 -16.69 -1.99 0.32
CA GLU A 125 -17.33 -2.92 1.24
C GLU A 125 -16.31 -3.79 1.98
N GLU A 126 -15.31 -4.33 1.26
CA GLU A 126 -14.21 -5.10 1.84
C GLU A 126 -13.38 -4.27 2.84
N SER A 127 -13.09 -3.02 2.51
CA SER A 127 -12.36 -2.10 3.38
C SER A 127 -13.11 -1.80 4.67
N VAL A 128 -14.41 -1.53 4.60
CA VAL A 128 -15.26 -1.32 5.78
C VAL A 128 -15.37 -2.58 6.62
N LYS A 129 -15.53 -3.75 5.98
CA LYS A 129 -15.53 -5.04 6.66
C LYS A 129 -14.23 -5.27 7.42
N ALA A 130 -13.08 -5.02 6.79
CA ALA A 130 -11.78 -5.12 7.44
C ALA A 130 -11.67 -4.19 8.66
N TYR A 131 -12.09 -2.93 8.51
CA TYR A 131 -12.12 -1.97 9.62
C TYR A 131 -12.92 -2.49 10.82
N LEU A 132 -14.13 -3.01 10.59
CA LEU A 132 -14.99 -3.55 11.65
C LEU A 132 -14.36 -4.77 12.34
N VAL A 133 -13.74 -5.67 11.57
CA VAL A 133 -13.05 -6.84 12.11
C VAL A 133 -11.85 -6.41 12.99
N PHE A 134 -11.02 -5.49 12.48
CA PHE A 134 -9.87 -4.99 13.24
C PHE A 134 -10.30 -4.23 14.50
N GLN A 135 -11.35 -3.43 14.41
CA GLN A 135 -11.91 -2.73 15.56
C GLN A 135 -12.38 -3.73 16.64
N ALA A 136 -13.12 -4.76 16.25
CA ALA A 136 -13.61 -5.77 17.20
C ALA A 136 -12.44 -6.51 17.90
N VAL A 137 -11.38 -6.84 17.16
CA VAL A 137 -10.17 -7.46 17.73
C VAL A 137 -9.47 -6.49 18.68
N ALA A 138 -9.29 -5.24 18.29
CA ALA A 138 -8.65 -4.23 19.14
C ALA A 138 -9.41 -4.01 20.45
N GLU A 139 -10.74 -4.00 20.41
CA GLU A 139 -11.59 -3.90 21.59
C GLU A 139 -11.50 -5.14 22.49
N ALA A 140 -11.54 -6.34 21.90
CA ALA A 140 -11.42 -7.60 22.63
C ALA A 140 -10.06 -7.73 23.35
N GLU A 141 -8.99 -7.36 22.66
CA GLU A 141 -7.60 -7.38 23.17
C GLU A 141 -7.25 -6.15 24.02
N LYS A 142 -8.19 -5.19 24.17
CA LYS A 142 -7.99 -3.93 24.92
C LYS A 142 -6.79 -3.13 24.43
N ILE A 143 -6.53 -3.17 23.13
CA ILE A 143 -5.48 -2.39 22.50
C ILE A 143 -5.87 -0.91 22.58
N LYS A 144 -5.02 -0.11 23.18
CA LYS A 144 -5.20 1.35 23.25
C LYS A 144 -4.25 2.00 22.26
N VAL A 145 -4.79 2.78 21.34
CA VAL A 145 -3.98 3.70 20.55
C VAL A 145 -3.58 4.84 21.50
N THR A 146 -2.29 4.92 21.81
CA THR A 146 -1.73 6.09 22.48
C THR A 146 -1.30 7.06 21.39
N ASP A 147 -1.69 8.34 21.51
CA ASP A 147 -1.15 9.38 20.64
C ASP A 147 0.38 9.33 20.76
N ALA A 148 1.02 8.82 19.72
CA ALA A 148 2.46 8.92 19.60
C ALA A 148 2.77 10.38 19.28
N THR A 149 3.32 11.08 20.27
CA THR A 149 3.88 12.42 20.11
C THR A 149 5.12 12.41 19.22
#